data_3e10913ee71a4b8454353638a48056a8
#
_entry.id   3e10913ee71a4b8454353638a48056a8
#
_cell.length_a   1.000
_cell.length_b   1.000
_cell.length_c   1.000
_cell.angle_alpha   90.00
_cell.angle_beta   90.00
_cell.angle_gamma   90.00
#
_symmetry.space_group_name_H-M   'P 1'
#
loop_
_entity.id
_entity.type
_entity.pdbx_description
1 polymer ?
#
loop_
_entity_poly.entity_id
_entity_poly.type
_entity_poly.pdbx_seq_one_letter_code
_entity_poly.pdbx_strand_id
1 'polypeptide(L)'
;MKWVKFRIKTVTEAEDIIISTLYDLGLEGAQIEDRVPLTAMEKEQMFVDILPDGPEDDGIAYLSFFVEDKEDGSLEVAGEKTTTEAVLADVKRELEDLRQFMDIGEASVVVDETEDIDWINNWKQYFHQFYIDDILVIPSWENIKPEDTDKMVLHIDPGTAFGTGMHETTQLCIRQLRKFITPETELLDVGTGSGILAILSLMFGAKHAVGTDLDICAVEAVAQNCEVNGIDPAQFDMMIGNII
;
A
#
# COMPACT_ATOMS: atom_id res chain seq x y z
N MET A 1 15.25 1.73 2.39
CA MET A 1 15.67 2.88 1.57
C MET A 1 15.40 4.16 2.33
N LYS A 2 16.17 5.21 2.11
CA LYS A 2 15.88 6.54 2.65
C LYS A 2 15.38 7.41 1.52
N TRP A 3 14.50 8.33 1.87
CA TRP A 3 13.93 9.28 0.92
C TRP A 3 14.01 10.68 1.49
N VAL A 4 14.31 11.65 0.65
CA VAL A 4 14.17 13.06 0.97
C VAL A 4 12.83 13.53 0.42
N LYS A 5 12.00 14.08 1.30
CA LYS A 5 10.66 14.61 1.00
C LYS A 5 10.73 16.12 0.87
N PHE A 6 10.39 16.65 -0.28
CA PHE A 6 10.19 18.07 -0.52
C PHE A 6 8.70 18.38 -0.47
N ARG A 7 8.23 19.03 0.59
CA ARG A 7 6.82 19.39 0.76
C ARG A 7 6.60 20.86 0.50
N ILE A 8 5.76 21.17 -0.47
CA ILE A 8 5.44 22.52 -0.94
C ILE A 8 4.01 22.86 -0.50
N LYS A 9 3.84 23.99 0.21
CA LYS A 9 2.52 24.53 0.51
C LYS A 9 2.13 25.51 -0.59
N THR A 10 0.98 25.28 -1.22
CA THR A 10 0.51 26.07 -2.36
C THR A 10 -1.01 26.27 -2.29
N VAL A 11 -1.60 26.74 -3.37
CA VAL A 11 -3.05 26.82 -3.58
C VAL A 11 -3.52 25.77 -4.57
N THR A 12 -4.75 25.30 -4.43
CA THR A 12 -5.33 24.22 -5.26
C THR A 12 -5.28 24.54 -6.76
N GLU A 13 -5.46 25.81 -7.14
CA GLU A 13 -5.40 26.24 -8.55
C GLU A 13 -3.99 26.15 -9.17
N ALA A 14 -2.93 26.01 -8.35
CA ALA A 14 -1.55 25.98 -8.82
C ALA A 14 -0.94 24.56 -8.85
N GLU A 15 -1.65 23.53 -8.40
CA GLU A 15 -1.14 22.16 -8.28
C GLU A 15 -0.55 21.63 -9.59
N ASP A 16 -1.36 21.59 -10.64
CA ASP A 16 -0.99 20.99 -11.92
C ASP A 16 0.22 21.68 -12.54
N ILE A 17 0.29 23.00 -12.47
CA ILE A 17 1.40 23.75 -13.07
C ILE A 17 2.70 23.56 -12.28
N ILE A 18 2.64 23.50 -10.95
CA ILE A 18 3.80 23.22 -10.12
C ILE A 18 4.29 21.79 -10.37
N ILE A 19 3.38 20.81 -10.41
CA ILE A 19 3.72 19.41 -10.68
C ILE A 19 4.40 19.31 -12.05
N SER A 20 3.81 19.92 -13.09
CA SER A 20 4.39 19.90 -14.44
C SER A 20 5.76 20.58 -14.50
N THR A 21 5.92 21.71 -13.83
CA THR A 21 7.20 22.44 -13.81
C THR A 21 8.30 21.65 -13.11
N LEU A 22 7.97 21.00 -11.98
CA LEU A 22 8.95 20.22 -11.22
C LEU A 22 9.22 18.85 -11.87
N TYR A 23 8.28 18.34 -12.65
CA TYR A 23 8.52 17.16 -13.50
C TYR A 23 9.64 17.43 -14.52
N ASP A 24 9.68 18.62 -15.10
CA ASP A 24 10.75 19.01 -16.04
C ASP A 24 12.12 19.12 -15.35
N LEU A 25 12.17 19.30 -14.03
CA LEU A 25 13.38 19.18 -13.22
C LEU A 25 13.77 17.72 -12.90
N GLY A 26 12.92 16.74 -13.24
CA GLY A 26 13.12 15.32 -12.92
C GLY A 26 12.54 14.89 -11.57
N LEU A 27 11.68 15.70 -10.95
CA LEU A 27 10.93 15.31 -9.76
C LEU A 27 9.62 14.62 -10.20
N GLU A 28 9.70 13.32 -10.40
CA GLU A 28 8.58 12.50 -10.90
C GLU A 28 7.62 12.12 -9.78
N GLY A 29 6.32 12.31 -10.05
CA GLY A 29 5.25 11.94 -9.13
C GLY A 29 5.13 12.88 -7.93
N ALA A 30 3.91 13.32 -7.67
CA ALA A 30 3.59 14.16 -6.53
C ALA A 30 2.47 13.51 -5.70
N GLN A 31 2.63 13.50 -4.38
CA GLN A 31 1.53 13.26 -3.48
C GLN A 31 0.82 14.59 -3.24
N ILE A 32 -0.47 14.64 -3.56
CA ILE A 32 -1.33 15.81 -3.37
C ILE A 32 -2.13 15.63 -2.09
N GLU A 33 -2.10 16.65 -1.23
CA GLU A 33 -2.93 16.74 -0.04
C GLU A 33 -3.75 18.04 -0.13
N ASP A 34 -5.00 17.94 -0.52
CA ASP A 34 -5.93 19.06 -0.68
C ASP A 34 -7.30 18.73 -0.05
N ARG A 35 -8.25 19.63 -0.24
CA ARG A 35 -9.65 19.46 0.16
C ARG A 35 -10.61 19.67 -1.00
N VAL A 36 -10.12 19.55 -2.23
CA VAL A 36 -10.96 19.68 -3.42
C VAL A 36 -12.00 18.55 -3.43
N PRO A 37 -13.29 18.86 -3.51
CA PRO A 37 -14.32 17.83 -3.54
C PRO A 37 -14.20 16.95 -4.76
N LEU A 38 -14.29 15.64 -4.58
CA LEU A 38 -14.31 14.68 -5.68
C LEU A 38 -15.45 14.98 -6.66
N THR A 39 -15.15 14.95 -7.94
CA THR A 39 -16.15 15.09 -9.00
C THR A 39 -17.10 13.88 -9.02
N ALA A 40 -18.26 14.03 -9.67
CA ALA A 40 -19.21 12.93 -9.82
C ALA A 40 -18.58 11.71 -10.53
N MET A 41 -17.69 11.95 -11.49
CA MET A 41 -17.00 10.90 -12.25
C MET A 41 -15.97 10.14 -11.38
N GLU A 42 -15.21 10.86 -10.56
CA GLU A 42 -14.26 10.24 -9.61
C GLU A 42 -15.00 9.42 -8.54
N LYS A 43 -16.10 9.95 -8.01
CA LYS A 43 -16.97 9.22 -7.06
C LYS A 43 -17.50 7.91 -7.66
N GLU A 44 -17.89 7.94 -8.92
CA GLU A 44 -18.39 6.75 -9.62
C GLU A 44 -17.29 5.71 -9.84
N GLN A 45 -16.05 6.14 -10.07
CA GLN A 45 -14.89 5.25 -10.23
C GLN A 45 -14.40 4.61 -8.93
N MET A 46 -14.69 5.21 -7.78
CA MET A 46 -14.25 4.68 -6.48
C MET A 46 -15.07 3.48 -5.98
N PHE A 47 -16.18 3.11 -6.66
CA PHE A 47 -17.04 1.98 -6.28
C PHE A 47 -17.51 2.00 -4.81
N VAL A 48 -17.69 3.18 -4.23
CA VAL A 48 -18.13 3.38 -2.86
C VAL A 48 -19.55 3.96 -2.87
N ASP A 49 -20.51 3.26 -2.27
CA ASP A 49 -21.91 3.67 -2.25
C ASP A 49 -22.16 4.97 -1.48
N ILE A 50 -21.37 5.24 -0.44
CA ILE A 50 -21.46 6.45 0.37
C ILE A 50 -20.05 6.93 0.69
N LEU A 51 -19.65 8.03 0.07
CA LEU A 51 -18.43 8.75 0.44
C LEU A 51 -18.80 9.73 1.57
N PRO A 52 -18.02 9.78 2.66
CA PRO A 52 -18.21 10.82 3.65
C PRO A 52 -18.02 12.20 3.01
N ASP A 53 -18.82 13.17 3.40
CA ASP A 53 -18.59 14.55 3.01
C ASP A 53 -17.24 14.98 3.59
N GLY A 54 -16.32 15.34 2.70
CA GLY A 54 -15.03 15.92 3.08
C GLY A 54 -15.22 17.31 3.69
N PRO A 55 -14.17 17.85 4.35
CA PRO A 55 -14.16 19.25 4.74
C PRO A 55 -14.30 20.15 3.51
N GLU A 56 -14.83 21.37 3.69
CA GLU A 56 -14.88 22.36 2.62
C GLU A 56 -13.47 22.68 2.11
N ASP A 57 -13.35 22.88 0.80
CA ASP A 57 -12.11 23.33 0.19
C ASP A 57 -11.71 24.70 0.75
N ASP A 58 -10.52 24.79 1.32
CA ASP A 58 -9.96 26.03 1.85
C ASP A 58 -8.97 26.70 0.88
N GLY A 59 -8.87 26.18 -0.35
CA GLY A 59 -7.98 26.67 -1.38
C GLY A 59 -6.49 26.41 -1.10
N ILE A 60 -6.17 25.57 -0.10
CA ILE A 60 -4.79 25.24 0.29
C ILE A 60 -4.46 23.82 -0.14
N ALA A 61 -3.31 23.64 -0.77
CA ALA A 61 -2.77 22.35 -1.12
C ALA A 61 -1.35 22.15 -0.61
N TYR A 62 -0.98 20.89 -0.43
CA TYR A 62 0.40 20.48 -0.18
C TYR A 62 0.82 19.45 -1.22
N LEU A 63 1.91 19.74 -1.90
CA LEU A 63 2.54 18.84 -2.87
C LEU A 63 3.79 18.25 -2.24
N SER A 64 3.91 16.93 -2.23
CA SER A 64 5.08 16.24 -1.69
C SER A 64 5.76 15.43 -2.79
N PHE A 65 7.02 15.71 -3.03
CA PHE A 65 7.89 15.00 -3.96
C PHE A 65 8.93 14.21 -3.16
N PHE A 66 9.24 13.00 -3.62
CA PHE A 66 10.14 12.09 -2.94
C PHE A 66 11.31 11.75 -3.84
N VAL A 67 12.53 11.93 -3.35
CA VAL A 67 13.76 11.57 -4.06
C VAL A 67 14.55 10.58 -3.22
N GLU A 68 14.98 9.49 -3.81
CA GLU A 68 15.76 8.46 -3.10
C GLU A 68 17.10 9.02 -2.62
N ASP A 69 17.36 8.89 -1.32
CA ASP A 69 18.67 9.16 -0.72
C ASP A 69 19.54 7.89 -0.84
N LYS A 70 20.59 7.99 -1.63
CA LYS A 70 21.53 6.89 -1.80
C LYS A 70 22.38 6.69 -0.54
N GLU A 71 22.97 5.51 -0.39
CA GLU A 71 23.80 5.16 0.78
C GLU A 71 24.97 6.15 1.03
N ASP A 72 25.41 6.88 0.00
CA ASP A 72 26.45 7.89 0.10
C ASP A 72 25.93 9.30 0.42
N GLY A 73 24.62 9.45 0.69
CA GLY A 73 23.97 10.73 0.99
C GLY A 73 23.77 11.62 -0.24
N SER A 74 23.92 11.07 -1.46
CA SER A 74 23.59 11.79 -2.69
C SER A 74 22.19 11.46 -3.14
N LEU A 75 21.55 12.42 -3.82
CA LEU A 75 20.29 12.21 -4.53
C LEU A 75 20.57 11.92 -6.00
N GLU A 76 19.61 11.27 -6.66
CA GLU A 76 19.62 11.10 -8.11
C GLU A 76 18.35 11.71 -8.70
N VAL A 77 18.48 12.74 -9.52
CA VAL A 77 17.38 13.44 -10.17
C VAL A 77 17.67 13.50 -11.67
N ALA A 78 16.74 13.08 -12.50
CA ALA A 78 16.88 12.98 -13.95
C ALA A 78 18.13 12.17 -14.40
N GLY A 79 18.57 11.19 -13.60
CA GLY A 79 19.77 10.37 -13.88
C GLY A 79 21.10 11.04 -13.53
N GLU A 80 21.08 12.22 -12.91
CA GLU A 80 22.27 12.94 -12.46
C GLU A 80 22.38 12.93 -10.92
N LYS A 81 23.63 12.75 -10.42
CA LYS A 81 23.90 12.86 -8.98
C LYS A 81 23.82 14.34 -8.54
N THR A 82 23.12 14.58 -7.44
CA THR A 82 22.91 15.90 -6.89
C THR A 82 22.87 15.85 -5.36
N THR A 83 22.60 16.99 -4.71
CA THR A 83 22.44 17.08 -3.25
C THR A 83 21.06 17.67 -2.91
N THR A 84 20.61 17.44 -1.67
CA THR A 84 19.36 17.99 -1.16
C THR A 84 19.29 19.52 -1.30
N GLU A 85 20.42 20.21 -1.01
CA GLU A 85 20.50 21.68 -1.11
C GLU A 85 20.38 22.15 -2.56
N ALA A 86 20.98 21.42 -3.51
CA ALA A 86 20.90 21.77 -4.93
C ALA A 86 19.46 21.60 -5.46
N VAL A 87 18.82 20.45 -5.18
CA VAL A 87 17.42 20.22 -5.55
C VAL A 87 16.50 21.29 -4.92
N LEU A 88 16.68 21.61 -3.63
CA LEU A 88 15.91 22.65 -2.96
C LEU A 88 16.10 24.03 -3.61
N ALA A 89 17.33 24.36 -4.03
CA ALA A 89 17.60 25.62 -4.71
C ALA A 89 16.92 25.69 -6.08
N ASP A 90 16.95 24.59 -6.83
CA ASP A 90 16.28 24.49 -8.13
C ASP A 90 14.75 24.59 -7.99
N VAL A 91 14.16 23.85 -7.05
CA VAL A 91 12.72 23.94 -6.75
C VAL A 91 12.32 25.36 -6.39
N LYS A 92 13.06 26.04 -5.50
CA LYS A 92 12.77 27.42 -5.11
C LYS A 92 12.87 28.40 -6.28
N ARG A 93 13.83 28.20 -7.18
CA ARG A 93 13.98 29.03 -8.38
C ARG A 93 12.77 28.90 -9.29
N GLU A 94 12.35 27.68 -9.60
CA GLU A 94 11.18 27.44 -10.45
C GLU A 94 9.89 28.01 -9.83
N LEU A 95 9.71 27.84 -8.52
CA LEU A 95 8.54 28.43 -7.83
C LEU A 95 8.56 29.96 -7.88
N GLU A 96 9.74 30.61 -7.75
CA GLU A 96 9.84 32.06 -7.85
C GLU A 96 9.57 32.55 -9.27
N ASP A 97 9.98 31.80 -10.28
CA ASP A 97 9.67 32.08 -11.68
C ASP A 97 8.17 31.98 -11.96
N LEU A 98 7.50 30.92 -11.45
CA LEU A 98 6.04 30.75 -11.57
C LEU A 98 5.26 31.90 -10.93
N ARG A 99 5.72 32.46 -9.80
CA ARG A 99 5.08 33.61 -9.14
C ARG A 99 4.96 34.87 -10.02
N GLN A 100 5.80 34.98 -11.04
CA GLN A 100 5.74 36.13 -11.97
C GLN A 100 4.54 36.02 -12.91
N PHE A 101 3.94 34.85 -13.04
CA PHE A 101 2.90 34.59 -14.04
C PHE A 101 1.54 34.25 -13.40
N MET A 102 1.55 33.73 -12.15
CA MET A 102 0.32 33.34 -11.48
C MET A 102 0.47 33.36 -9.95
N ASP A 103 -0.66 33.33 -9.25
CA ASP A 103 -0.67 33.15 -7.81
C ASP A 103 -0.44 31.68 -7.48
N ILE A 104 0.65 31.38 -6.78
CA ILE A 104 0.99 30.05 -6.28
C ILE A 104 0.94 30.00 -4.74
N GLY A 105 0.29 30.97 -4.12
CA GLY A 105 0.15 31.06 -2.68
C GLY A 105 1.48 31.27 -1.94
N GLU A 106 1.62 30.66 -0.77
CA GLU A 106 2.82 30.81 0.08
C GLU A 106 4.08 30.23 -0.61
N ALA A 107 3.94 29.13 -1.33
CA ALA A 107 5.01 28.37 -2.00
C ALA A 107 6.24 28.13 -1.09
N SER A 108 5.98 27.90 0.20
CA SER A 108 7.02 27.50 1.15
C SER A 108 7.40 26.04 0.92
N VAL A 109 8.70 25.75 1.00
CA VAL A 109 9.23 24.39 0.81
C VAL A 109 9.84 23.93 2.13
N VAL A 110 9.34 22.81 2.64
CA VAL A 110 9.90 22.11 3.80
C VAL A 110 10.57 20.83 3.30
N VAL A 111 11.75 20.54 3.80
CA VAL A 111 12.50 19.31 3.48
C VAL A 111 12.54 18.45 4.72
N ASP A 112 12.10 17.21 4.58
CA ASP A 112 12.11 16.19 5.62
C ASP A 112 12.78 14.91 5.08
N GLU A 113 13.43 14.15 5.96
CA GLU A 113 13.90 12.81 5.65
C GLU A 113 12.85 11.78 6.09
N THR A 114 12.55 10.82 5.21
CA THR A 114 11.69 9.68 5.55
C THR A 114 12.42 8.38 5.26
N GLU A 115 12.23 7.39 6.11
CA GLU A 115 12.76 6.05 5.90
C GLU A 115 11.62 5.09 5.56
N ASP A 116 11.81 4.23 4.54
CA ASP A 116 10.86 3.17 4.20
C ASP A 116 10.56 2.24 5.40
N ILE A 117 11.54 2.14 6.32
CA ILE A 117 11.41 1.32 7.52
C ILE A 117 10.22 1.77 8.37
N ASP A 118 9.94 3.06 8.45
CA ASP A 118 8.80 3.58 9.20
C ASP A 118 7.46 3.25 8.52
N TRP A 119 7.43 3.18 7.20
CA TRP A 119 6.25 2.80 6.44
C TRP A 119 5.97 1.29 6.55
N ILE A 120 7.01 0.47 6.34
CA ILE A 120 6.92 -1.00 6.39
C ILE A 120 6.56 -1.49 7.80
N ASN A 121 6.98 -0.79 8.86
CA ASN A 121 6.71 -1.22 10.23
C ASN A 121 5.55 -0.48 10.89
N ASN A 122 5.20 0.72 10.42
CA ASN A 122 4.20 1.56 11.09
C ASN A 122 2.78 0.96 10.97
N TRP A 123 2.46 0.22 9.90
CA TRP A 123 1.16 -0.46 9.77
C TRP A 123 1.02 -1.64 10.74
N LYS A 124 2.12 -2.27 11.19
CA LYS A 124 2.09 -3.38 12.16
C LYS A 124 1.43 -2.99 13.47
N GLN A 125 1.56 -1.74 13.89
CA GLN A 125 0.91 -1.25 15.11
C GLN A 125 -0.62 -1.10 14.98
N TYR A 126 -1.14 -1.10 13.77
CA TYR A 126 -2.59 -1.00 13.50
C TYR A 126 -3.22 -2.34 13.14
N PHE A 127 -2.40 -3.37 12.85
CA PHE A 127 -2.88 -4.69 12.52
C PHE A 127 -2.84 -5.58 13.75
N HIS A 128 -4.02 -5.84 14.31
CA HIS A 128 -4.21 -6.67 15.51
C HIS A 128 -5.03 -7.91 15.17
N GLN A 129 -4.91 -8.92 16.06
CA GLN A 129 -5.72 -10.13 15.95
C GLN A 129 -7.23 -9.81 15.91
N PHE A 130 -7.96 -10.54 15.10
CA PHE A 130 -9.40 -10.44 14.97
C PHE A 130 -10.01 -11.81 14.63
N TYR A 131 -11.35 -11.87 14.63
CA TYR A 131 -12.05 -13.12 14.39
C TYR A 131 -12.87 -13.08 13.11
N ILE A 132 -12.84 -14.19 12.37
CA ILE A 132 -13.78 -14.49 11.31
C ILE A 132 -14.54 -15.76 11.77
N ASP A 133 -15.71 -15.56 12.34
CA ASP A 133 -16.51 -16.59 13.01
C ASP A 133 -15.68 -17.31 14.13
N ASP A 134 -15.30 -18.57 13.97
CA ASP A 134 -14.49 -19.35 14.91
C ASP A 134 -12.99 -19.41 14.54
N ILE A 135 -12.58 -18.65 13.51
CA ILE A 135 -11.18 -18.56 13.09
C ILE A 135 -10.56 -17.33 13.75
N LEU A 136 -9.48 -17.52 14.49
CA LEU A 136 -8.62 -16.44 14.95
C LEU A 136 -7.61 -16.11 13.86
N VAL A 137 -7.68 -14.89 13.32
CA VAL A 137 -6.64 -14.34 12.42
C VAL A 137 -5.70 -13.51 13.28
N ILE A 138 -4.41 -13.84 13.25
CA ILE A 138 -3.41 -13.27 14.15
C ILE A 138 -2.08 -13.05 13.41
N PRO A 139 -1.43 -11.89 13.54
CA PRO A 139 -0.07 -11.71 13.03
C PRO A 139 0.96 -12.51 13.83
N SER A 140 2.09 -12.84 13.21
CA SER A 140 3.13 -13.68 13.83
C SER A 140 3.78 -13.04 15.08
N TRP A 141 3.72 -11.72 15.23
CA TRP A 141 4.26 -10.98 16.37
C TRP A 141 3.33 -10.88 17.58
N GLU A 142 2.09 -11.33 17.49
CA GLU A 142 1.15 -11.38 18.61
C GLU A 142 1.07 -12.80 19.20
N ASN A 143 0.69 -12.88 20.47
CA ASN A 143 0.54 -14.14 21.16
C ASN A 143 -0.93 -14.58 21.21
N ILE A 144 -1.17 -15.86 20.99
CA ILE A 144 -2.49 -16.47 21.14
C ILE A 144 -2.88 -16.43 22.62
N LYS A 145 -4.07 -15.92 22.92
CA LYS A 145 -4.58 -15.89 24.28
C LYS A 145 -5.01 -17.30 24.75
N PRO A 146 -4.94 -17.59 26.06
CA PRO A 146 -5.31 -18.92 26.56
C PRO A 146 -6.73 -19.36 26.22
N GLU A 147 -7.65 -18.40 26.07
CA GLU A 147 -9.06 -18.61 25.69
C GLU A 147 -9.27 -19.03 24.22
N ASP A 148 -8.23 -18.89 23.39
CA ASP A 148 -8.29 -19.12 21.94
C ASP A 148 -7.53 -20.38 21.50
N THR A 149 -6.96 -21.13 22.44
CA THR A 149 -6.15 -22.32 22.14
C THR A 149 -6.93 -23.45 21.43
N ASP A 150 -8.24 -23.46 21.55
CA ASP A 150 -9.13 -24.46 20.93
C ASP A 150 -9.69 -24.01 19.56
N LYS A 151 -9.34 -22.79 19.12
CA LYS A 151 -9.80 -22.24 17.84
C LYS A 151 -8.90 -22.63 16.69
N MET A 152 -9.43 -22.55 15.47
CA MET A 152 -8.59 -22.56 14.28
C MET A 152 -7.82 -21.24 14.24
N VAL A 153 -6.50 -21.31 14.23
CA VAL A 153 -5.62 -20.13 14.20
C VAL A 153 -5.00 -20.03 12.83
N LEU A 154 -5.19 -18.86 12.20
CA LEU A 154 -4.55 -18.48 10.97
C LEU A 154 -3.55 -17.35 11.26
N HIS A 155 -2.28 -17.62 11.04
CA HIS A 155 -1.25 -16.59 11.06
C HIS A 155 -1.18 -15.89 9.71
N ILE A 156 -1.33 -14.56 9.69
CA ILE A 156 -1.18 -13.74 8.49
C ILE A 156 -0.31 -12.54 8.78
N ASP A 157 0.79 -12.47 8.07
CA ASP A 157 1.64 -11.29 8.01
C ASP A 157 1.46 -10.66 6.62
N PRO A 158 0.61 -9.63 6.49
CA PRO A 158 0.28 -9.07 5.16
C PRO A 158 1.50 -8.45 4.46
N GLY A 159 2.51 -8.00 5.22
CA GLY A 159 3.71 -7.39 4.64
C GLY A 159 3.35 -6.21 3.74
N THR A 160 3.94 -6.18 2.55
CA THR A 160 3.62 -5.24 1.46
C THR A 160 2.55 -5.79 0.52
N ALA A 161 2.19 -7.07 0.61
CA ALA A 161 1.16 -7.68 -0.22
C ALA A 161 -0.25 -7.38 0.31
N PHE A 162 -1.22 -7.29 -0.60
CA PHE A 162 -2.64 -7.12 -0.25
C PHE A 162 -3.18 -8.40 0.41
N GLY A 163 -4.16 -8.28 1.31
CA GLY A 163 -4.87 -9.44 1.86
C GLY A 163 -4.70 -9.64 3.37
N THR A 164 -5.06 -8.63 4.17
CA THR A 164 -5.06 -8.72 5.65
C THR A 164 -6.19 -9.63 6.20
N GLY A 165 -7.20 -9.92 5.38
CA GLY A 165 -8.42 -10.62 5.83
C GLY A 165 -9.46 -9.74 6.51
N MET A 166 -9.14 -8.48 6.83
CA MET A 166 -10.06 -7.57 7.53
C MET A 166 -11.22 -7.11 6.65
N HIS A 167 -11.01 -7.05 5.32
CA HIS A 167 -12.02 -6.59 4.39
C HIS A 167 -13.21 -7.56 4.32
N GLU A 168 -14.41 -7.03 4.29
CA GLU A 168 -15.66 -7.81 4.33
C GLU A 168 -15.79 -8.78 3.15
N THR A 169 -15.29 -8.42 1.97
CA THR A 169 -15.26 -9.32 0.81
C THR A 169 -14.41 -10.56 1.06
N THR A 170 -13.22 -10.39 1.66
CA THR A 170 -12.34 -11.52 2.04
C THR A 170 -13.03 -12.41 3.06
N GLN A 171 -13.67 -11.82 4.07
CA GLN A 171 -14.42 -12.60 5.07
C GLN A 171 -15.60 -13.36 4.46
N LEU A 172 -16.32 -12.76 3.50
CA LEU A 172 -17.39 -13.42 2.77
C LEU A 172 -16.85 -14.60 1.93
N CYS A 173 -15.72 -14.44 1.25
CA CYS A 173 -15.05 -15.50 0.51
C CYS A 173 -14.68 -16.66 1.46
N ILE A 174 -14.08 -16.38 2.61
CA ILE A 174 -13.70 -17.38 3.62
C ILE A 174 -14.92 -18.18 4.08
N ARG A 175 -16.03 -17.50 4.39
CA ARG A 175 -17.29 -18.16 4.78
C ARG A 175 -17.87 -19.04 3.67
N GLN A 176 -17.66 -18.69 2.40
CA GLN A 176 -18.08 -19.53 1.28
C GLN A 176 -17.13 -20.71 1.09
N LEU A 177 -15.81 -20.50 1.07
CA LEU A 177 -14.82 -21.55 0.93
C LEU A 177 -15.09 -22.70 1.91
N ARG A 178 -15.35 -22.39 3.18
CA ARG A 178 -15.65 -23.38 4.22
C ARG A 178 -16.82 -24.31 3.88
N LYS A 179 -17.76 -23.88 3.02
CA LYS A 179 -18.92 -24.69 2.61
C LYS A 179 -18.62 -25.64 1.45
N PHE A 180 -17.63 -25.30 0.62
CA PHE A 180 -17.37 -26.00 -0.63
C PHE A 180 -16.08 -26.82 -0.63
N ILE A 181 -15.15 -26.55 0.31
CA ILE A 181 -13.89 -27.30 0.39
C ILE A 181 -14.15 -28.74 0.81
N THR A 182 -13.54 -29.68 0.09
CA THR A 182 -13.50 -31.11 0.36
C THR A 182 -12.07 -31.62 0.19
N PRO A 183 -11.75 -32.85 0.66
CA PRO A 183 -10.41 -33.43 0.49
C PRO A 183 -9.96 -33.63 -0.98
N GLU A 184 -10.88 -33.56 -1.93
CA GLU A 184 -10.59 -33.65 -3.36
C GLU A 184 -10.47 -32.28 -4.03
N THR A 185 -10.71 -31.19 -3.29
CA THR A 185 -10.70 -29.83 -3.85
C THR A 185 -9.30 -29.44 -4.27
N GLU A 186 -9.16 -29.04 -5.52
CA GLU A 186 -8.02 -28.31 -6.07
C GLU A 186 -8.46 -26.87 -6.31
N LEU A 187 -7.81 -25.92 -5.66
CA LEU A 187 -8.18 -24.50 -5.65
C LEU A 187 -7.27 -23.72 -6.58
N LEU A 188 -7.85 -22.77 -7.32
CA LEU A 188 -7.12 -21.69 -8.00
C LEU A 188 -7.51 -20.34 -7.35
N ASP A 189 -6.53 -19.64 -6.78
CA ASP A 189 -6.68 -18.32 -6.17
C ASP A 189 -6.01 -17.25 -7.04
N VAL A 190 -6.83 -16.46 -7.73
CA VAL A 190 -6.37 -15.44 -8.69
C VAL A 190 -6.32 -14.09 -8.01
N GLY A 191 -5.14 -13.45 -8.00
CA GLY A 191 -4.87 -12.29 -7.15
C GLY A 191 -4.73 -12.71 -5.69
N THR A 192 -3.89 -13.72 -5.45
CA THR A 192 -3.79 -14.39 -4.14
C THR A 192 -3.27 -13.48 -3.02
N GLY A 193 -2.50 -12.43 -3.37
CA GLY A 193 -1.92 -11.47 -2.42
C GLY A 193 -1.12 -12.16 -1.32
N SER A 194 -1.56 -12.04 -0.07
CA SER A 194 -0.96 -12.72 1.09
C SER A 194 -1.13 -14.24 1.11
N GLY A 195 -1.92 -14.80 0.20
CA GLY A 195 -2.27 -16.22 0.17
C GLY A 195 -3.42 -16.61 1.11
N ILE A 196 -4.07 -15.66 1.76
CA ILE A 196 -5.02 -15.92 2.85
C ILE A 196 -6.15 -16.90 2.46
N LEU A 197 -6.74 -16.76 1.26
CA LEU A 197 -7.84 -17.64 0.82
C LEU A 197 -7.34 -19.03 0.49
N ALA A 198 -6.21 -19.13 -0.19
CA ALA A 198 -5.59 -20.42 -0.55
C ALA A 198 -5.11 -21.17 0.70
N ILE A 199 -4.41 -20.50 1.63
CA ILE A 199 -3.94 -21.09 2.89
C ILE A 199 -5.12 -21.60 3.73
N LEU A 200 -6.16 -20.80 3.92
CA LEU A 200 -7.35 -21.23 4.64
C LEU A 200 -8.05 -22.43 3.96
N SER A 201 -8.08 -22.44 2.62
CA SER A 201 -8.65 -23.59 1.90
C SER A 201 -7.89 -24.88 2.17
N LEU A 202 -6.56 -24.83 2.23
CA LEU A 202 -5.73 -25.99 2.63
C LEU A 202 -5.98 -26.37 4.10
N MET A 203 -6.09 -25.39 5.00
CA MET A 203 -6.43 -25.64 6.41
C MET A 203 -7.84 -26.24 6.59
N PHE A 204 -8.79 -25.94 5.69
CA PHE A 204 -10.11 -26.58 5.65
C PHE A 204 -10.07 -27.99 5.05
N GLY A 205 -8.93 -28.42 4.53
CA GLY A 205 -8.71 -29.76 4.02
C GLY A 205 -8.71 -29.87 2.50
N ALA A 206 -8.54 -28.79 1.74
CA ALA A 206 -8.31 -28.88 0.29
C ALA A 206 -7.05 -29.69 0.00
N LYS A 207 -7.07 -30.42 -1.11
CA LYS A 207 -5.96 -31.27 -1.54
C LYS A 207 -4.75 -30.44 -1.98
N HIS A 208 -5.00 -29.38 -2.74
CA HIS A 208 -3.97 -28.57 -3.35
C HIS A 208 -4.49 -27.16 -3.68
N ALA A 209 -3.63 -26.16 -3.65
CA ALA A 209 -3.92 -24.80 -4.07
C ALA A 209 -2.87 -24.27 -5.04
N VAL A 210 -3.33 -23.48 -5.99
CA VAL A 210 -2.48 -22.68 -6.89
C VAL A 210 -2.85 -21.22 -6.69
N GLY A 211 -1.89 -20.40 -6.31
CA GLY A 211 -2.03 -18.95 -6.21
C GLY A 211 -1.38 -18.25 -7.39
N THR A 212 -2.03 -17.24 -7.95
CA THR A 212 -1.43 -16.37 -8.96
C THR A 212 -1.55 -14.92 -8.54
N ASP A 213 -0.52 -14.11 -8.82
CA ASP A 213 -0.55 -12.66 -8.61
C ASP A 213 0.33 -11.95 -9.65
N LEU A 214 0.06 -10.68 -9.90
CA LEU A 214 0.90 -9.81 -10.74
C LEU A 214 2.03 -9.18 -9.93
N ASP A 215 1.83 -9.01 -8.62
CA ASP A 215 2.80 -8.42 -7.71
C ASP A 215 3.82 -9.47 -7.27
N ILE A 216 5.10 -9.20 -7.54
CA ILE A 216 6.20 -10.07 -7.13
C ILE A 216 6.31 -10.19 -5.60
N CYS A 217 5.86 -9.18 -4.85
CA CYS A 217 5.86 -9.19 -3.39
C CYS A 217 4.94 -10.30 -2.83
N ALA A 218 3.92 -10.72 -3.58
CA ALA A 218 3.04 -11.81 -3.19
C ALA A 218 3.77 -13.15 -3.04
N VAL A 219 4.85 -13.40 -3.81
CA VAL A 219 5.62 -14.66 -3.72
C VAL A 219 6.23 -14.83 -2.33
N GLU A 220 6.88 -13.77 -1.84
CA GLU A 220 7.50 -13.79 -0.52
C GLU A 220 6.46 -13.86 0.59
N ALA A 221 5.39 -13.07 0.48
CA ALA A 221 4.29 -13.06 1.44
C ALA A 221 3.62 -14.44 1.56
N VAL A 222 3.30 -15.08 0.44
CA VAL A 222 2.72 -16.44 0.41
C VAL A 222 3.67 -17.44 1.04
N ALA A 223 4.96 -17.40 0.70
CA ALA A 223 5.94 -18.34 1.25
C ALA A 223 6.05 -18.24 2.77
N GLN A 224 6.14 -17.00 3.30
CA GLN A 224 6.20 -16.73 4.74
C GLN A 224 4.91 -17.17 5.45
N ASN A 225 3.75 -16.83 4.89
CA ASN A 225 2.46 -17.20 5.47
C ASN A 225 2.20 -18.70 5.41
N CYS A 226 2.65 -19.42 4.38
CA CYS A 226 2.60 -20.87 4.33
C CYS A 226 3.48 -21.49 5.44
N GLU A 227 4.70 -21.01 5.62
CA GLU A 227 5.63 -21.52 6.63
C GLU A 227 5.05 -21.38 8.05
N VAL A 228 4.57 -20.17 8.43
CA VAL A 228 4.03 -19.94 9.78
C VAL A 228 2.74 -20.70 10.07
N ASN A 229 1.99 -21.10 9.04
CA ASN A 229 0.78 -21.94 9.18
C ASN A 229 1.06 -23.44 9.00
N GLY A 230 2.32 -23.83 8.79
CA GLY A 230 2.71 -25.24 8.64
C GLY A 230 2.12 -25.90 7.39
N ILE A 231 1.87 -25.14 6.32
CA ILE A 231 1.42 -25.68 5.04
C ILE A 231 2.57 -26.41 4.36
N ASP A 232 2.31 -27.65 3.93
CA ASP A 232 3.28 -28.41 3.16
C ASP A 232 3.55 -27.71 1.81
N PRO A 233 4.82 -27.39 1.47
CA PRO A 233 5.16 -26.78 0.18
C PRO A 233 4.66 -27.55 -1.04
N ALA A 234 4.43 -28.87 -0.91
CA ALA A 234 3.86 -29.68 -1.98
C ALA A 234 2.36 -29.44 -2.20
N GLN A 235 1.69 -28.71 -1.32
CA GLN A 235 0.26 -28.45 -1.41
C GLN A 235 -0.06 -27.06 -1.98
N PHE A 236 0.94 -26.17 -2.14
CA PHE A 236 0.70 -24.83 -2.64
C PHE A 236 1.74 -24.43 -3.69
N ASP A 237 1.27 -24.22 -4.92
CA ASP A 237 2.07 -23.64 -6.00
C ASP A 237 1.78 -22.14 -6.14
N MET A 238 2.83 -21.30 -6.11
CA MET A 238 2.72 -19.87 -6.35
C MET A 238 3.31 -19.50 -7.72
N MET A 239 2.56 -18.74 -8.51
CA MET A 239 2.98 -18.29 -9.85
C MET A 239 2.79 -16.79 -10.01
N ILE A 240 3.78 -16.12 -10.61
CA ILE A 240 3.66 -14.73 -11.04
C ILE A 240 3.02 -14.71 -12.43
N GLY A 241 1.96 -13.94 -12.57
CA GLY A 241 1.28 -13.73 -13.85
C GLY A 241 -0.22 -13.63 -13.76
N ASN A 242 -0.81 -13.36 -14.91
CA ASN A 242 -2.24 -13.38 -15.11
C ASN A 242 -2.64 -14.72 -15.75
N ILE A 243 -3.87 -15.18 -15.49
CA ILE A 243 -4.44 -16.39 -16.11
C ILE A 243 -5.07 -16.14 -17.48
N ILE A 244 -4.99 -14.89 -17.99
CA ILE A 244 -5.49 -14.51 -19.31
C ILE A 244 -4.35 -14.54 -20.32
#